data_4828ea785de9197aa983360b0516891c
#
_entry.id   4828ea785de9197aa983360b0516891c
#
_cell.length_a   1.000
_cell.length_b   1.000
_cell.length_c   1.000
_cell.angle_alpha   90.00
_cell.angle_beta   90.00
_cell.angle_gamma   90.00
#
_symmetry.space_group_name_H-M   'P 1'
#
loop_
_entity.id
_entity.type
_entity.pdbx_description
1 polymer ?
#
loop_
_entity_poly.entity_id
_entity_poly.type
_entity_poly.pdbx_seq_one_letter_code
_entity_poly.pdbx_strand_id
1 'polypeptide(L)'
;VKLAVFLGPSLPWAEARRLAPGATLLPPARQGDLWRALRRRPRAIALIDGLFEAQPSVWHHEILDALDAGVAVFGAASMGALRAAELGSSGMIGVGRIFGWLRDGAIRDDAEVALLHAGREHGFRALSLPLVNVRAAAALARERRVLTGPLAQALIESAGRIFYQERTWPAVLAEQRWTRRVRERFGALALPDPKAEDARACVLEAARFAGSGALLPVKPRAQAESSLVRRARAWDELAVAQARPDAAALADAGLRRALLAGWARSLGLAPLEPDLARARLRIRAGVARDEAERLAQDLA
;
A
#
# COMPACT_ATOMS: atom_id res chain seq x y z
N VAL A 1 3.10 12.02 18.13
CA VAL A 1 2.61 10.68 17.73
C VAL A 1 3.79 9.74 17.65
N LYS A 2 3.83 8.66 18.47
CA LYS A 2 4.97 7.74 18.43
C LYS A 2 4.85 6.69 17.31
N LEU A 3 3.61 6.28 16.97
CA LEU A 3 3.34 5.25 15.97
C LEU A 3 2.19 5.68 15.05
N ALA A 4 2.39 5.60 13.74
CA ALA A 4 1.36 5.71 12.72
C ALA A 4 1.11 4.33 12.10
N VAL A 5 -0.16 3.93 11.94
CA VAL A 5 -0.54 2.62 11.39
C VAL A 5 -1.49 2.82 10.22
N PHE A 6 -1.08 2.44 9.02
CA PHE A 6 -1.93 2.40 7.83
C PHE A 6 -2.65 1.07 7.76
N LEU A 7 -3.97 1.10 7.95
CA LEU A 7 -4.76 -0.09 8.19
C LEU A 7 -6.17 0.01 7.59
N GLY A 8 -6.59 -1.04 6.95
CA GLY A 8 -7.93 -1.21 6.37
C GLY A 8 -8.48 -2.61 6.61
N PRO A 9 -8.62 -3.44 5.55
CA PRO A 9 -9.30 -4.73 5.65
C PRO A 9 -8.53 -5.83 6.41
N SER A 10 -7.21 -5.67 6.62
CA SER A 10 -6.40 -6.73 7.24
C SER A 10 -6.65 -6.91 8.73
N LEU A 11 -7.09 -5.86 9.45
CA LEU A 11 -7.41 -5.95 10.87
C LEU A 11 -8.44 -4.89 11.26
N PRO A 12 -9.48 -5.21 12.06
CA PRO A 12 -10.41 -4.23 12.56
C PRO A 12 -9.74 -3.12 13.40
N TRP A 13 -10.09 -1.87 13.16
CA TRP A 13 -9.52 -0.72 13.90
C TRP A 13 -9.72 -0.80 15.41
N ALA A 14 -10.85 -1.36 15.86
CA ALA A 14 -11.11 -1.58 17.29
C ALA A 14 -10.07 -2.52 17.91
N GLU A 15 -9.65 -3.54 17.19
CA GLU A 15 -8.62 -4.47 17.63
C GLU A 15 -7.24 -3.80 17.63
N ALA A 16 -6.88 -3.10 16.57
CA ALA A 16 -5.62 -2.37 16.47
C ALA A 16 -5.46 -1.34 17.61
N ARG A 17 -6.55 -0.64 17.99
CA ARG A 17 -6.55 0.28 19.15
C ARG A 17 -6.27 -0.43 20.47
N ARG A 18 -6.76 -1.65 20.65
CA ARG A 18 -6.46 -2.45 21.88
C ARG A 18 -4.99 -2.88 21.92
N LEU A 19 -4.43 -3.25 20.77
CA LEU A 19 -3.03 -3.67 20.65
C LEU A 19 -2.03 -2.52 20.82
N ALA A 20 -2.39 -1.33 20.32
CA ALA A 20 -1.57 -0.12 20.36
C ALA A 20 -2.40 1.13 20.67
N PRO A 21 -2.81 1.35 21.94
CA PRO A 21 -3.73 2.43 22.33
C PRO A 21 -3.23 3.84 21.95
N GLY A 22 -1.90 4.04 21.94
CA GLY A 22 -1.28 5.33 21.58
C GLY A 22 -0.98 5.53 20.09
N ALA A 23 -1.37 4.59 19.23
CA ALA A 23 -1.13 4.70 17.80
C ALA A 23 -2.15 5.59 17.11
N THR A 24 -1.70 6.32 16.09
CA THR A 24 -2.59 7.01 15.15
C THR A 24 -2.95 6.03 14.03
N LEU A 25 -4.20 5.59 13.99
CA LEU A 25 -4.72 4.76 12.90
C LEU A 25 -5.08 5.63 11.71
N LEU A 26 -4.59 5.23 10.54
CA LEU A 26 -4.79 5.87 9.26
C LEU A 26 -5.45 4.87 8.29
N PRO A 27 -6.22 5.35 7.29
CA PRO A 27 -6.81 4.46 6.28
C PRO A 27 -5.73 3.73 5.47
N PRO A 28 -6.11 2.76 4.60
CA PRO A 28 -5.19 2.15 3.64
C PRO A 28 -4.39 3.21 2.92
N ALA A 29 -3.07 3.03 2.87
CA ALA A 29 -2.15 4.04 2.36
C ALA A 29 -2.23 4.16 0.84
N ARG A 30 -2.15 5.39 0.35
CA ARG A 30 -1.97 5.77 -1.05
C ARG A 30 -0.72 6.61 -1.21
N GLN A 31 -0.37 6.92 -2.44
CA GLN A 31 0.75 7.80 -2.74
C GLN A 31 0.67 9.12 -1.96
N GLY A 32 1.80 9.54 -1.36
CA GLY A 32 1.94 10.76 -0.57
C GLY A 32 1.58 10.61 0.91
N ASP A 33 0.90 9.53 1.31
CA ASP A 33 0.40 9.40 2.68
C ASP A 33 1.51 9.18 3.72
N LEU A 34 2.62 8.51 3.35
CA LEU A 34 3.76 8.39 4.26
C LEU A 34 4.45 9.73 4.47
N TRP A 35 4.61 10.55 3.42
CA TRP A 35 5.13 11.92 3.58
C TRP A 35 4.25 12.77 4.50
N ARG A 36 2.92 12.64 4.39
CA ARG A 36 1.99 13.33 5.32
C ARG A 36 2.15 12.83 6.75
N ALA A 37 2.34 11.52 6.94
CA ALA A 37 2.57 10.95 8.26
C ALA A 37 3.89 11.44 8.87
N LEU A 38 4.94 11.59 8.10
CA LEU A 38 6.26 12.08 8.54
C LEU A 38 6.21 13.49 9.17
N ARG A 39 5.27 14.34 8.77
CA ARG A 39 5.10 15.69 9.37
C ARG A 39 4.78 15.62 10.86
N ARG A 40 4.19 14.51 11.33
CA ARG A 40 3.91 14.28 12.76
C ARG A 40 5.09 13.70 13.52
N ARG A 41 6.25 13.55 12.86
CA ARG A 41 7.49 13.00 13.40
C ARG A 41 7.26 11.69 14.18
N PRO A 42 6.64 10.67 13.58
CA PRO A 42 6.46 9.39 14.24
C PRO A 42 7.84 8.73 14.45
N ARG A 43 7.95 7.89 15.46
CA ARG A 43 9.14 7.04 15.63
C ARG A 43 9.08 5.78 14.78
N ALA A 44 7.85 5.30 14.51
CA ALA A 44 7.60 4.16 13.65
C ALA A 44 6.35 4.37 12.80
N ILE A 45 6.36 3.75 11.63
CA ILE A 45 5.20 3.60 10.74
C ILE A 45 4.98 2.10 10.54
N ALA A 46 3.75 1.62 10.76
CA ALA A 46 3.31 0.31 10.34
C ALA A 46 2.49 0.47 9.05
N LEU A 47 3.05 0.07 7.93
CA LEU A 47 2.38 -0.02 6.64
C LEU A 47 1.81 -1.44 6.51
N ILE A 48 0.49 -1.59 6.62
CA ILE A 48 -0.20 -2.88 6.53
C ILE A 48 -1.01 -2.91 5.24
N ASP A 49 -2.02 -2.05 5.13
CA ASP A 49 -2.87 -1.96 3.95
C ASP A 49 -2.57 -0.73 3.11
N GLY A 50 -2.67 -0.88 1.81
CA GLY A 50 -2.60 0.19 0.82
C GLY A 50 -3.65 -0.01 -0.24
N LEU A 51 -3.94 1.06 -0.99
CA LEU A 51 -4.87 1.00 -2.11
C LEU A 51 -4.19 0.41 -3.34
N PHE A 52 -4.96 -0.41 -4.07
CA PHE A 52 -4.60 -1.00 -5.35
C PHE A 52 -5.51 -0.44 -6.45
N GLU A 53 -5.01 -0.30 -7.67
CA GLU A 53 -5.73 0.05 -8.91
C GLU A 53 -6.49 1.38 -8.89
N ALA A 54 -7.38 1.61 -7.94
CA ALA A 54 -8.24 2.79 -7.90
C ALA A 54 -7.49 4.12 -7.69
N GLN A 55 -6.31 4.07 -7.10
CA GLN A 55 -5.43 5.23 -6.84
C GLN A 55 -3.96 4.80 -6.89
N PRO A 56 -3.04 5.74 -7.17
CA PRO A 56 -1.61 5.44 -7.14
C PRO A 56 -1.20 4.88 -5.78
N SER A 57 -0.52 3.74 -5.80
CA SER A 57 -0.03 3.07 -4.60
C SER A 57 1.14 3.82 -3.95
N VAL A 58 1.44 3.50 -2.71
CA VAL A 58 2.60 4.04 -1.98
C VAL A 58 3.88 3.83 -2.77
N TRP A 59 4.63 4.93 -2.98
CA TRP A 59 5.90 4.89 -3.66
C TRP A 59 7.03 4.41 -2.75
N HIS A 60 8.00 3.74 -3.34
CA HIS A 60 9.24 3.35 -2.67
C HIS A 60 9.94 4.56 -2.04
N HIS A 61 9.98 5.69 -2.74
CA HIS A 61 10.61 6.92 -2.26
C HIS A 61 10.03 7.46 -0.96
N GLU A 62 8.73 7.33 -0.72
CA GLU A 62 8.11 7.74 0.54
C GLU A 62 8.64 6.92 1.72
N ILE A 63 8.81 5.61 1.49
CA ILE A 63 9.34 4.67 2.48
C ILE A 63 10.82 4.96 2.71
N LEU A 64 11.58 5.16 1.62
CA LEU A 64 13.00 5.49 1.69
C LEU A 64 13.25 6.80 2.45
N ASP A 65 12.44 7.84 2.19
CA ASP A 65 12.52 9.12 2.90
C ASP A 65 12.20 8.96 4.40
N ALA A 66 11.24 8.07 4.74
CA ALA A 66 10.94 7.78 6.13
C ALA A 66 12.14 7.12 6.84
N LEU A 67 12.77 6.15 6.19
CA LEU A 67 13.97 5.47 6.71
C LEU A 67 15.16 6.44 6.85
N ASP A 68 15.37 7.32 5.88
CA ASP A 68 16.44 8.33 5.91
C ASP A 68 16.19 9.39 7.00
N ALA A 69 14.93 9.66 7.33
CA ALA A 69 14.54 10.48 8.48
C ALA A 69 14.67 9.78 9.84
N GLY A 70 15.18 8.54 9.88
CA GLY A 70 15.33 7.74 11.09
C GLY A 70 14.03 7.14 11.64
N VAL A 71 12.97 7.13 10.82
CA VAL A 71 11.67 6.52 11.16
C VAL A 71 11.70 5.04 10.80
N ALA A 72 11.39 4.16 11.75
CA ALA A 72 11.26 2.74 11.48
C ALA A 72 10.00 2.46 10.65
N VAL A 73 10.13 1.75 9.52
CA VAL A 73 8.99 1.36 8.70
C VAL A 73 8.83 -0.16 8.74
N PHE A 74 7.72 -0.60 9.31
CA PHE A 74 7.30 -2.00 9.37
C PHE A 74 6.30 -2.27 8.26
N GLY A 75 6.40 -3.43 7.60
CA GLY A 75 5.49 -3.84 6.54
C GLY A 75 4.98 -5.26 6.71
N ALA A 76 3.68 -5.47 6.53
CA ALA A 76 3.04 -6.78 6.70
C ALA A 76 1.76 -6.95 5.88
N ALA A 77 1.24 -8.14 5.85
CA ALA A 77 -0.11 -8.53 5.44
C ALA A 77 -0.49 -8.26 3.98
N SER A 78 -0.39 -7.01 3.50
CA SER A 78 -0.87 -6.59 2.18
C SER A 78 0.20 -5.77 1.45
N MET A 79 -0.12 -4.54 1.04
CA MET A 79 0.83 -3.59 0.42
C MET A 79 2.12 -3.48 1.24
N GLY A 80 2.01 -3.49 2.57
CA GLY A 80 3.16 -3.43 3.46
C GLY A 80 4.10 -4.61 3.32
N ALA A 81 3.59 -5.82 3.14
CA ALA A 81 4.40 -7.02 2.93
C ALA A 81 5.15 -6.96 1.59
N LEU A 82 4.47 -6.50 0.51
CA LEU A 82 5.08 -6.27 -0.81
C LEU A 82 6.24 -5.28 -0.71
N ARG A 83 5.99 -4.11 -0.15
CA ARG A 83 7.01 -3.06 -0.01
C ARG A 83 8.18 -3.50 0.89
N ALA A 84 7.90 -4.30 1.93
CA ALA A 84 8.96 -4.84 2.77
C ALA A 84 9.83 -5.88 2.03
N ALA A 85 9.25 -6.70 1.16
CA ALA A 85 10.00 -7.63 0.33
C ALA A 85 10.92 -6.90 -0.68
N GLU A 86 10.45 -5.78 -1.22
CA GLU A 86 11.20 -4.93 -2.16
C GLU A 86 12.29 -4.08 -1.47
N LEU A 87 12.01 -3.58 -0.26
CA LEU A 87 12.86 -2.59 0.43
C LEU A 87 13.53 -3.12 1.70
N GLY A 88 13.50 -4.42 1.95
CA GLY A 88 14.16 -5.02 3.11
C GLY A 88 15.67 -4.74 3.13
N SER A 89 16.36 -4.83 1.99
CA SER A 89 17.77 -4.46 1.85
C SER A 89 18.04 -2.98 2.16
N SER A 90 17.04 -2.16 2.02
CA SER A 90 17.07 -0.72 2.31
C SER A 90 16.74 -0.38 3.76
N GLY A 91 16.36 -1.36 4.58
CA GLY A 91 16.09 -1.17 6.00
C GLY A 91 14.60 -1.20 6.40
N MET A 92 13.66 -1.44 5.47
CA MET A 92 12.28 -1.70 5.82
C MET A 92 12.15 -3.05 6.53
N ILE A 93 11.38 -3.11 7.60
CA ILE A 93 11.25 -4.30 8.46
C ILE A 93 10.00 -5.07 8.05
N GLY A 94 10.20 -6.23 7.44
CA GLY A 94 9.10 -7.12 7.08
C GLY A 94 8.65 -7.99 8.25
N VAL A 95 7.33 -8.11 8.43
CA VAL A 95 6.73 -8.88 9.52
C VAL A 95 5.71 -9.87 8.96
N GLY A 96 5.74 -11.07 9.49
CA GLY A 96 4.73 -12.10 9.27
C GLY A 96 5.02 -13.06 8.12
N ARG A 97 4.08 -13.96 7.94
CA ARG A 97 4.17 -15.10 7.00
C ARG A 97 4.12 -14.65 5.54
N ILE A 98 3.24 -13.70 5.22
CA ILE A 98 3.07 -13.21 3.85
C ILE A 98 4.34 -12.51 3.37
N PHE A 99 4.96 -11.68 4.23
CA PHE A 99 6.28 -11.12 3.94
C PHE A 99 7.30 -12.22 3.65
N GLY A 100 7.35 -13.28 4.50
CA GLY A 100 8.24 -14.42 4.28
C GLY A 100 8.01 -15.08 2.92
N TRP A 101 6.77 -15.33 2.53
CA TRP A 101 6.44 -15.91 1.22
C TRP A 101 6.88 -15.05 0.04
N LEU A 102 6.72 -13.72 0.14
CA LEU A 102 7.18 -12.78 -0.90
C LEU A 102 8.71 -12.72 -0.98
N ARG A 103 9.39 -12.59 0.17
CA ARG A 103 10.85 -12.53 0.26
C ARG A 103 11.51 -13.80 -0.31
N ASP A 104 10.94 -14.96 -0.01
CA ASP A 104 11.48 -16.26 -0.40
C ASP A 104 11.01 -16.68 -1.81
N GLY A 105 10.20 -15.87 -2.49
CA GLY A 105 9.68 -16.10 -3.84
C GLY A 105 8.64 -17.20 -3.94
N ALA A 106 8.05 -17.64 -2.80
CA ALA A 106 6.94 -18.59 -2.77
C ALA A 106 5.66 -18.03 -3.40
N ILE A 107 5.46 -16.73 -3.29
CA ILE A 107 4.47 -15.93 -4.03
C ILE A 107 5.18 -14.73 -4.67
N ARG A 108 4.70 -14.26 -5.83
CA ARG A 108 5.36 -13.19 -6.59
C ARG A 108 4.41 -12.13 -7.12
N ASP A 109 3.11 -12.40 -7.10
CA ASP A 109 2.08 -11.57 -7.68
C ASP A 109 1.41 -10.74 -6.58
N ASP A 110 1.18 -9.46 -6.81
CA ASP A 110 0.45 -8.58 -5.91
C ASP A 110 -1.04 -8.96 -5.79
N ALA A 111 -1.61 -9.62 -6.82
CA ALA A 111 -2.95 -10.20 -6.79
C ALA A 111 -3.13 -11.29 -5.69
N GLU A 112 -2.05 -11.82 -5.15
CA GLU A 112 -2.08 -12.75 -4.01
C GLU A 112 -2.68 -12.12 -2.76
N VAL A 113 -2.36 -10.87 -2.50
CA VAL A 113 -2.79 -10.12 -1.31
C VAL A 113 -3.95 -9.17 -1.59
N ALA A 114 -4.29 -8.95 -2.86
CA ALA A 114 -5.36 -8.06 -3.28
C ALA A 114 -6.74 -8.59 -2.85
N LEU A 115 -7.61 -7.69 -2.43
CA LEU A 115 -9.01 -7.94 -2.13
C LEU A 115 -9.85 -6.67 -2.33
N LEU A 116 -11.14 -6.85 -2.58
CA LEU A 116 -12.12 -5.78 -2.54
C LEU A 116 -12.56 -5.53 -1.10
N HIS A 117 -12.65 -4.28 -0.68
CA HIS A 117 -13.15 -3.92 0.65
C HIS A 117 -14.15 -2.78 0.59
N ALA A 118 -15.01 -2.68 1.61
CA ALA A 118 -15.93 -1.57 1.80
C ALA A 118 -15.18 -0.27 2.17
N GLY A 119 -15.89 0.85 2.08
CA GLY A 119 -15.34 2.14 2.46
C GLY A 119 -15.13 2.29 3.99
N ARG A 120 -14.66 3.47 4.36
CA ARG A 120 -14.36 3.81 5.76
C ARG A 120 -15.59 3.74 6.67
N GLU A 121 -16.75 4.14 6.16
CA GLU A 121 -18.04 4.12 6.84
C GLU A 121 -18.46 2.70 7.27
N HIS A 122 -17.92 1.68 6.60
CA HIS A 122 -18.14 0.26 6.91
C HIS A 122 -16.87 -0.41 7.49
N GLY A 123 -15.95 0.39 8.04
CA GLY A 123 -14.74 -0.08 8.71
C GLY A 123 -13.76 -0.83 7.81
N PHE A 124 -13.75 -0.56 6.50
CA PHE A 124 -12.92 -1.25 5.51
C PHE A 124 -13.11 -2.76 5.45
N ARG A 125 -14.29 -3.26 5.81
CA ARG A 125 -14.57 -4.70 5.83
C ARG A 125 -14.26 -5.35 4.48
N ALA A 126 -13.53 -6.48 4.51
CA ALA A 126 -13.24 -7.27 3.32
C ALA A 126 -14.55 -7.78 2.68
N LEU A 127 -14.68 -7.62 1.37
CA LEU A 127 -15.82 -8.07 0.54
C LEU A 127 -15.44 -9.26 -0.33
N SER A 128 -14.16 -9.44 -0.60
CA SER A 128 -13.63 -10.58 -1.34
C SER A 128 -12.48 -11.26 -0.58
N LEU A 129 -12.03 -12.41 -1.08
CA LEU A 129 -11.08 -13.30 -0.45
C LEU A 129 -9.70 -13.16 -1.10
N PRO A 130 -8.63 -12.79 -0.38
CA PRO A 130 -7.28 -12.78 -0.93
C PRO A 130 -6.75 -14.20 -1.14
N LEU A 131 -5.92 -14.41 -2.17
CA LEU A 131 -5.42 -15.74 -2.52
C LEU A 131 -4.52 -16.34 -1.43
N VAL A 132 -3.76 -15.51 -0.71
CA VAL A 132 -2.95 -15.95 0.45
C VAL A 132 -3.76 -16.64 1.53
N ASN A 133 -5.03 -16.25 1.73
CA ASN A 133 -5.92 -16.91 2.69
C ASN A 133 -6.34 -18.30 2.17
N VAL A 134 -6.56 -18.45 0.86
CA VAL A 134 -6.84 -19.75 0.25
C VAL A 134 -5.62 -20.69 0.35
N ARG A 135 -4.42 -20.17 0.12
CA ARG A 135 -3.16 -20.94 0.30
C ARG A 135 -3.00 -21.43 1.73
N ALA A 136 -3.25 -20.58 2.71
CA ALA A 136 -3.18 -20.96 4.12
C ALA A 136 -4.24 -22.00 4.48
N ALA A 137 -5.47 -21.85 3.99
CA ALA A 137 -6.54 -22.82 4.18
C ALA A 137 -6.21 -24.18 3.53
N ALA A 138 -5.66 -24.17 2.31
CA ALA A 138 -5.22 -25.39 1.62
C ALA A 138 -4.10 -26.11 2.39
N ALA A 139 -3.14 -25.36 2.94
CA ALA A 139 -2.05 -25.90 3.76
C ALA A 139 -2.60 -26.55 5.04
N LEU A 140 -3.49 -25.87 5.76
CA LEU A 140 -4.15 -26.40 6.95
C LEU A 140 -4.95 -27.67 6.63
N ALA A 141 -5.73 -27.66 5.53
CA ALA A 141 -6.54 -28.80 5.13
C ALA A 141 -5.68 -30.03 4.78
N ARG A 142 -4.48 -29.82 4.23
CA ARG A 142 -3.50 -30.89 4.02
C ARG A 142 -2.94 -31.43 5.35
N GLU A 143 -2.51 -30.55 6.22
CA GLU A 143 -2.00 -30.90 7.55
C GLU A 143 -3.03 -31.74 8.34
N ARG A 144 -4.29 -31.32 8.30
CA ARG A 144 -5.42 -32.02 8.95
C ARG A 144 -5.92 -33.24 8.16
N ARG A 145 -5.26 -33.62 7.07
CA ARG A 145 -5.64 -34.74 6.21
C ARG A 145 -7.09 -34.68 5.72
N VAL A 146 -7.59 -33.46 5.48
CA VAL A 146 -8.91 -33.20 4.85
C VAL A 146 -8.77 -33.19 3.34
N LEU A 147 -7.70 -32.56 2.82
CA LEU A 147 -7.36 -32.54 1.41
C LEU A 147 -6.06 -33.32 1.15
N THR A 148 -6.02 -34.02 0.02
CA THR A 148 -4.77 -34.54 -0.55
C THR A 148 -3.96 -33.40 -1.20
N GLY A 149 -2.69 -33.65 -1.50
CA GLY A 149 -1.85 -32.66 -2.21
C GLY A 149 -2.49 -32.13 -3.50
N PRO A 150 -2.95 -33.01 -4.41
CA PRO A 150 -3.64 -32.60 -5.64
C PRO A 150 -4.92 -31.78 -5.41
N LEU A 151 -5.74 -32.14 -4.43
CA LEU A 151 -6.97 -31.39 -4.12
C LEU A 151 -6.66 -30.00 -3.53
N ALA A 152 -5.64 -29.88 -2.69
CA ALA A 152 -5.20 -28.60 -2.15
C ALA A 152 -4.63 -27.70 -3.25
N GLN A 153 -3.87 -28.26 -4.17
CA GLN A 153 -3.34 -27.52 -5.32
C GLN A 153 -4.47 -27.07 -6.25
N ALA A 154 -5.43 -27.94 -6.56
CA ALA A 154 -6.60 -27.58 -7.36
C ALA A 154 -7.44 -26.46 -6.73
N LEU A 155 -7.55 -26.43 -5.39
CA LEU A 155 -8.21 -25.35 -4.66
C LEU A 155 -7.53 -24.00 -4.88
N ILE A 156 -6.19 -23.97 -4.81
CA ILE A 156 -5.41 -22.75 -5.02
C ILE A 156 -5.52 -22.29 -6.48
N GLU A 157 -5.38 -23.21 -7.44
CA GLU A 157 -5.43 -22.89 -8.87
C GLU A 157 -6.83 -22.38 -9.30
N SER A 158 -7.90 -23.00 -8.82
CA SER A 158 -9.25 -22.51 -9.12
C SER A 158 -9.50 -21.13 -8.53
N ALA A 159 -9.06 -20.89 -7.29
CA ALA A 159 -9.16 -19.58 -6.68
C ALA A 159 -8.31 -18.51 -7.42
N GLY A 160 -7.15 -18.90 -7.95
CA GLY A 160 -6.29 -18.00 -8.73
C GLY A 160 -6.90 -17.59 -10.07
N ARG A 161 -7.78 -18.40 -10.66
CA ARG A 161 -8.50 -18.04 -11.90
C ARG A 161 -9.65 -17.08 -11.69
N ILE A 162 -10.17 -16.97 -10.47
CA ILE A 162 -11.25 -16.02 -10.14
C ILE A 162 -10.63 -14.65 -9.91
N PHE A 163 -11.15 -13.63 -10.60
CA PHE A 163 -10.71 -12.26 -10.41
C PHE A 163 -10.83 -11.85 -8.93
N TYR A 164 -9.83 -11.16 -8.39
CA TYR A 164 -9.74 -10.93 -6.94
C TYR A 164 -10.97 -10.23 -6.33
N GLN A 165 -11.68 -9.38 -7.09
CA GLN A 165 -12.88 -8.70 -6.62
C GLN A 165 -14.08 -9.64 -6.48
N GLU A 166 -14.13 -10.72 -7.26
CA GLU A 166 -15.21 -11.72 -7.28
C GLU A 166 -14.89 -12.95 -6.44
N ARG A 167 -13.64 -13.08 -6.01
CA ARG A 167 -13.17 -14.24 -5.26
C ARG A 167 -13.79 -14.27 -3.87
N THR A 168 -14.66 -15.22 -3.63
CA THR A 168 -15.30 -15.50 -2.34
C THR A 168 -15.21 -16.97 -2.03
N TRP A 169 -15.36 -17.38 -0.76
CA TRP A 169 -15.41 -18.81 -0.43
C TRP A 169 -16.50 -19.57 -1.19
N PRO A 170 -17.75 -19.07 -1.29
CA PRO A 170 -18.76 -19.76 -2.13
C PRO A 170 -18.32 -19.95 -3.57
N ALA A 171 -17.76 -18.91 -4.23
CA ALA A 171 -17.29 -19.00 -5.61
C ALA A 171 -16.15 -20.02 -5.76
N VAL A 172 -15.13 -19.96 -4.88
CA VAL A 172 -14.00 -20.89 -4.89
C VAL A 172 -14.45 -22.34 -4.66
N LEU A 173 -15.38 -22.58 -3.74
CA LEU A 173 -15.88 -23.91 -3.41
C LEU A 173 -16.84 -24.48 -4.46
N ALA A 174 -17.52 -23.62 -5.24
CA ALA A 174 -18.37 -24.06 -6.35
C ALA A 174 -17.56 -24.76 -7.45
N GLU A 175 -16.31 -24.31 -7.67
CA GLU A 175 -15.39 -24.91 -8.66
C GLU A 175 -14.85 -26.29 -8.23
N GLN A 176 -15.05 -26.72 -6.95
CA GLN A 176 -14.46 -27.94 -6.43
C GLN A 176 -15.31 -29.17 -6.67
N ARG A 177 -14.73 -30.20 -7.30
CA ARG A 177 -15.37 -31.53 -7.47
C ARG A 177 -15.11 -32.41 -6.26
N TRP A 178 -15.46 -31.92 -5.07
CA TRP A 178 -15.28 -32.68 -3.82
C TRP A 178 -16.47 -33.55 -3.49
N THR A 179 -16.20 -34.69 -2.85
CA THR A 179 -17.27 -35.50 -2.25
C THR A 179 -17.94 -34.72 -1.11
N ARG A 180 -19.20 -35.09 -0.79
CA ARG A 180 -19.90 -34.46 0.35
C ARG A 180 -19.10 -34.55 1.64
N ARG A 181 -18.47 -35.67 1.94
CA ARG A 181 -17.63 -35.86 3.13
C ARG A 181 -16.44 -34.87 3.19
N VAL A 182 -15.78 -34.63 2.06
CA VAL A 182 -14.67 -33.67 1.99
C VAL A 182 -15.16 -32.26 2.23
N ARG A 183 -16.29 -31.85 1.63
CA ARG A 183 -16.91 -30.54 1.84
C ARG A 183 -17.27 -30.30 3.30
N GLU A 184 -17.91 -31.25 3.96
CA GLU A 184 -18.30 -31.18 5.37
C GLU A 184 -17.07 -31.04 6.27
N ARG A 185 -16.04 -31.85 6.05
CA ARG A 185 -14.79 -31.78 6.81
C ARG A 185 -14.03 -30.48 6.59
N PHE A 186 -13.99 -29.95 5.36
CA PHE A 186 -13.37 -28.67 5.06
C PHE A 186 -14.14 -27.51 5.71
N GLY A 187 -15.47 -27.52 5.61
CA GLY A 187 -16.34 -26.52 6.24
C GLY A 187 -16.27 -26.48 7.77
N ALA A 188 -15.85 -27.59 8.40
CA ALA A 188 -15.64 -27.67 9.85
C ALA A 188 -14.26 -27.13 10.30
N LEU A 189 -13.36 -26.77 9.39
CA LEU A 189 -12.06 -26.21 9.73
C LEU A 189 -12.20 -24.75 10.15
N ALA A 190 -11.51 -24.36 11.22
CA ALA A 190 -11.24 -22.97 11.54
C ALA A 190 -10.16 -22.46 10.57
N LEU A 191 -10.59 -21.84 9.46
CA LEU A 191 -9.68 -21.40 8.42
C LEU A 191 -8.81 -20.25 8.90
N PRO A 192 -7.48 -20.27 8.62
CA PRO A 192 -6.55 -19.23 9.03
C PRO A 192 -6.78 -17.95 8.22
N ASP A 193 -6.48 -16.82 8.85
CA ASP A 193 -6.41 -15.51 8.21
C ASP A 193 -5.00 -14.93 8.37
N PRO A 194 -4.06 -15.31 7.49
CA PRO A 194 -2.68 -14.86 7.58
C PRO A 194 -2.55 -13.34 7.46
N LYS A 195 -3.47 -12.65 6.76
CA LYS A 195 -3.46 -11.19 6.71
C LYS A 195 -3.75 -10.58 8.09
N ALA A 196 -4.74 -11.08 8.78
CA ALA A 196 -5.07 -10.61 10.12
C ALA A 196 -3.97 -10.99 11.14
N GLU A 197 -3.42 -12.19 11.05
CA GLU A 197 -2.31 -12.65 11.90
C GLU A 197 -1.08 -11.76 11.74
N ASP A 198 -0.65 -11.51 10.51
CA ASP A 198 0.52 -10.69 10.17
C ASP A 198 0.28 -9.21 10.56
N ALA A 199 -0.94 -8.69 10.35
CA ALA A 199 -1.29 -7.34 10.75
C ALA A 199 -1.20 -7.14 12.26
N ARG A 200 -1.69 -8.10 13.07
CA ARG A 200 -1.55 -8.09 14.53
C ARG A 200 -0.09 -8.07 14.96
N ALA A 201 0.71 -8.95 14.39
CA ALA A 201 2.14 -9.04 14.68
C ALA A 201 2.84 -7.71 14.38
N CYS A 202 2.55 -7.12 13.21
CA CYS A 202 3.13 -5.85 12.78
C CYS A 202 2.77 -4.69 13.71
N VAL A 203 1.49 -4.57 14.11
CA VAL A 203 1.06 -3.54 15.06
C VAL A 203 1.78 -3.68 16.40
N LEU A 204 1.91 -4.90 16.91
CA LEU A 204 2.60 -5.16 18.18
C LEU A 204 4.10 -4.87 18.11
N GLU A 205 4.78 -5.30 17.04
CA GLU A 205 6.21 -5.07 16.87
C GLU A 205 6.52 -3.58 16.69
N ALA A 206 5.76 -2.88 15.85
CA ALA A 206 5.91 -1.45 15.65
C ALA A 206 5.61 -0.66 16.94
N ALA A 207 4.62 -1.07 17.74
CA ALA A 207 4.31 -0.45 19.02
C ALA A 207 5.43 -0.65 20.06
N ARG A 208 5.99 -1.85 20.15
CA ARG A 208 7.15 -2.13 21.01
C ARG A 208 8.34 -1.26 20.64
N PHE A 209 8.67 -1.19 19.35
CA PHE A 209 9.75 -0.35 18.84
C PHE A 209 9.50 1.13 19.18
N ALA A 210 8.31 1.65 18.90
CA ALA A 210 7.98 3.04 19.18
C ALA A 210 8.05 3.40 20.67
N GLY A 211 7.84 2.41 21.56
CA GLY A 211 7.93 2.54 23.02
C GLY A 211 9.35 2.38 23.59
N SER A 212 10.23 1.64 22.93
CA SER A 212 11.50 1.17 23.51
C SER A 212 12.61 2.21 23.60
N GLY A 213 12.50 3.36 22.93
CA GLY A 213 13.63 4.29 22.84
C GLY A 213 14.70 3.89 21.81
N ALA A 214 14.63 2.71 21.21
CA ALA A 214 15.57 2.25 20.19
C ALA A 214 15.62 3.19 18.97
N LEU A 215 16.79 3.32 18.38
CA LEU A 215 17.00 4.06 17.13
C LEU A 215 17.39 3.06 16.04
N LEU A 216 16.90 3.29 14.83
CA LEU A 216 17.45 2.58 13.68
C LEU A 216 18.78 3.22 13.27
N PRO A 217 19.75 2.41 12.83
CA PRO A 217 20.92 2.95 12.17
C PRO A 217 20.48 3.60 10.86
N VAL A 218 20.59 4.92 10.79
CA VAL A 218 20.37 5.67 9.55
C VAL A 218 21.49 5.29 8.60
N LYS A 219 21.15 4.67 7.47
CA LYS A 219 22.09 4.41 6.37
C LYS A 219 21.96 5.56 5.37
N PRO A 220 22.92 6.49 5.28
CA PRO A 220 22.87 7.53 4.28
C PRO A 220 22.77 6.91 2.89
N ARG A 221 21.82 7.35 2.10
CA ARG A 221 21.66 6.90 0.72
C ARG A 221 22.20 7.94 -0.23
N ALA A 222 23.15 7.54 -1.03
CA ALA A 222 23.73 8.37 -2.09
C ALA A 222 22.82 8.48 -3.34
N GLN A 223 21.52 8.24 -3.22
CA GLN A 223 20.63 8.35 -4.38
C GLN A 223 20.16 9.79 -4.56
N ALA A 224 20.56 10.38 -5.68
CA ALA A 224 19.97 11.64 -6.13
C ALA A 224 18.47 11.42 -6.39
N GLU A 225 17.64 12.11 -5.63
CA GLU A 225 16.20 12.14 -5.82
C GLU A 225 15.88 12.62 -7.24
N SER A 226 15.06 11.86 -8.00
CA SER A 226 14.69 12.26 -9.35
C SER A 226 13.90 13.59 -9.31
N SER A 227 14.03 14.39 -10.37
CA SER A 227 13.28 15.64 -10.48
C SER A 227 11.76 15.42 -10.41
N LEU A 228 11.30 14.25 -10.83
CA LEU A 228 9.89 13.84 -10.77
C LEU A 228 9.43 13.65 -9.32
N VAL A 229 10.21 12.93 -8.51
CA VAL A 229 9.89 12.68 -7.10
C VAL A 229 9.90 13.98 -6.31
N ARG A 230 10.90 14.83 -6.51
CA ARG A 230 10.94 16.17 -5.87
C ARG A 230 9.72 17.01 -6.19
N ARG A 231 9.29 17.01 -7.46
CA ARG A 231 8.08 17.74 -7.88
C ARG A 231 6.81 17.17 -7.26
N ALA A 232 6.64 15.86 -7.28
CA ALA A 232 5.49 15.21 -6.67
C ALA A 232 5.38 15.52 -5.19
N ARG A 233 6.51 15.46 -4.45
CA ARG A 233 6.60 15.83 -3.04
C ARG A 233 6.26 17.29 -2.80
N ALA A 234 6.83 18.20 -3.58
CA ALA A 234 6.54 19.63 -3.47
C ALA A 234 5.06 19.95 -3.70
N TRP A 235 4.41 19.28 -4.67
CA TRP A 235 2.97 19.43 -4.92
C TRP A 235 2.13 18.90 -3.77
N ASP A 236 2.48 17.75 -3.20
CA ASP A 236 1.77 17.21 -2.03
C ASP A 236 1.91 18.13 -0.81
N GLU A 237 3.12 18.66 -0.57
CA GLU A 237 3.37 19.63 0.48
C GLU A 237 2.57 20.92 0.31
N LEU A 238 2.53 21.46 -0.92
CA LEU A 238 1.76 22.65 -1.24
C LEU A 238 0.26 22.41 -1.05
N ALA A 239 -0.26 21.29 -1.55
CA ALA A 239 -1.65 20.92 -1.45
C ALA A 239 -2.11 20.82 0.01
N VAL A 240 -1.30 20.21 0.87
CA VAL A 240 -1.60 20.10 2.31
C VAL A 240 -1.47 21.44 3.03
N ALA A 241 -0.44 22.24 2.69
CA ALA A 241 -0.22 23.56 3.31
C ALA A 241 -1.39 24.53 3.06
N GLN A 242 -2.03 24.43 1.90
CA GLN A 242 -3.16 25.27 1.54
C GLN A 242 -4.49 24.84 2.20
N ALA A 243 -4.55 23.65 2.83
CA ALA A 243 -5.74 23.09 3.49
C ALA A 243 -7.01 23.13 2.62
N ARG A 244 -6.86 23.03 1.30
CA ARG A 244 -7.95 23.18 0.33
C ARG A 244 -8.71 21.86 0.15
N PRO A 245 -10.04 21.91 -0.06
CA PRO A 245 -10.84 20.72 -0.36
C PRO A 245 -10.38 19.98 -1.63
N ASP A 246 -9.83 20.72 -2.59
CA ASP A 246 -9.32 20.21 -3.87
C ASP A 246 -7.81 19.88 -3.85
N ALA A 247 -7.16 19.95 -2.71
CA ALA A 247 -5.72 19.76 -2.57
C ALA A 247 -5.22 18.43 -3.15
N ALA A 248 -5.98 17.35 -2.95
CA ALA A 248 -5.63 16.04 -3.50
C ALA A 248 -5.73 16.02 -5.03
N ALA A 249 -6.75 16.65 -5.61
CA ALA A 249 -6.91 16.76 -7.05
C ALA A 249 -5.80 17.61 -7.70
N LEU A 250 -5.39 18.69 -7.04
CA LEU A 250 -4.27 19.53 -7.48
C LEU A 250 -2.94 18.77 -7.44
N ALA A 251 -2.70 17.98 -6.40
CA ALA A 251 -1.50 17.15 -6.28
C ALA A 251 -1.46 16.09 -7.40
N ASP A 252 -2.58 15.43 -7.68
CA ASP A 252 -2.72 14.45 -8.77
C ASP A 252 -2.48 15.09 -10.14
N ALA A 253 -3.10 16.24 -10.41
CA ALA A 253 -2.90 16.98 -11.65
C ALA A 253 -1.44 17.43 -11.84
N GLY A 254 -0.78 17.86 -10.75
CA GLY A 254 0.64 18.23 -10.77
C GLY A 254 1.54 17.03 -11.10
N LEU A 255 1.24 15.87 -10.54
CA LEU A 255 1.97 14.64 -10.81
C LEU A 255 1.82 14.19 -12.27
N ARG A 256 0.58 14.18 -12.80
CA ARG A 256 0.32 13.84 -14.20
C ARG A 256 1.10 14.73 -15.15
N ARG A 257 1.11 16.05 -14.92
CA ARG A 257 1.91 17.00 -15.72
C ARG A 257 3.41 16.72 -15.64
N ALA A 258 3.93 16.40 -14.44
CA ALA A 258 5.33 16.08 -14.27
C ALA A 258 5.71 14.78 -15.03
N LEU A 259 4.84 13.77 -15.03
CA LEU A 259 5.00 12.53 -15.77
C LEU A 259 5.00 12.79 -17.28
N LEU A 260 4.02 13.53 -17.79
CA LEU A 260 3.92 13.89 -19.22
C LEU A 260 5.14 14.69 -19.67
N ALA A 261 5.58 15.68 -18.89
CA ALA A 261 6.78 16.45 -19.21
C ALA A 261 8.06 15.61 -19.15
N GLY A 262 8.14 14.63 -18.27
CA GLY A 262 9.23 13.65 -18.22
C GLY A 262 9.25 12.76 -19.46
N TRP A 263 8.09 12.24 -19.83
CA TRP A 263 7.93 11.41 -21.05
C TRP A 263 8.22 12.21 -22.33
N ALA A 264 7.69 13.41 -22.48
CA ALA A 264 7.99 14.28 -23.61
C ALA A 264 9.51 14.51 -23.76
N ARG A 265 10.23 14.77 -22.67
CA ARG A 265 11.69 14.90 -22.71
C ARG A 265 12.40 13.61 -23.12
N SER A 266 11.92 12.45 -22.68
CA SER A 266 12.51 11.16 -23.10
C SER A 266 12.33 10.89 -24.59
N LEU A 267 11.33 11.49 -25.21
CA LEU A 267 11.08 11.46 -26.66
C LEU A 267 11.82 12.58 -27.43
N GLY A 268 12.67 13.36 -26.75
CA GLY A 268 13.36 14.51 -27.35
C GLY A 268 12.47 15.72 -27.64
N LEU A 269 11.23 15.73 -27.13
CA LEU A 269 10.31 16.84 -27.26
C LEU A 269 10.66 17.91 -26.24
N ALA A 270 11.11 19.07 -26.70
CA ALA A 270 11.38 20.26 -25.87
C ALA A 270 10.35 21.36 -26.19
N PRO A 271 9.83 22.08 -25.18
CA PRO A 271 9.01 23.24 -25.44
C PRO A 271 9.81 24.30 -26.21
N LEU A 272 9.19 24.98 -27.14
CA LEU A 272 9.84 26.03 -27.90
C LEU A 272 10.20 27.21 -26.95
N GLU A 273 11.38 27.83 -27.15
CA GLU A 273 11.83 28.98 -26.33
C GLU A 273 10.80 30.12 -26.23
N PRO A 274 10.04 30.49 -27.31
CA PRO A 274 8.99 31.48 -27.20
C PRO A 274 7.87 31.12 -26.22
N ASP A 275 7.57 29.84 -26.04
CA ASP A 275 6.54 29.38 -25.09
C ASP A 275 7.05 29.44 -23.63
N LEU A 276 8.31 29.09 -23.43
CA LEU A 276 8.98 29.23 -22.13
C LEU A 276 9.09 30.70 -21.72
N ALA A 277 9.42 31.59 -22.64
CA ALA A 277 9.49 33.03 -22.39
C ALA A 277 8.12 33.62 -22.03
N ARG A 278 7.07 33.22 -22.72
CA ARG A 278 5.67 33.59 -22.42
C ARG A 278 5.23 33.08 -21.04
N ALA A 279 5.51 31.83 -20.70
CA ALA A 279 5.19 31.24 -19.40
C ALA A 279 5.94 31.97 -18.25
N ARG A 280 7.22 32.27 -18.44
CA ARG A 280 8.03 33.03 -17.45
C ARG A 280 7.51 34.46 -17.24
N LEU A 281 7.11 35.15 -18.30
CA LEU A 281 6.54 36.49 -18.23
C LEU A 281 5.20 36.49 -17.46
N ARG A 282 4.34 35.53 -17.69
CA ARG A 282 3.05 35.41 -17.03
C ARG A 282 3.19 35.07 -15.53
N ILE A 283 4.11 34.19 -15.17
CA ILE A 283 4.44 33.90 -13.75
C ILE A 283 4.97 35.13 -13.03
N ARG A 284 5.83 35.95 -13.69
CA ARG A 284 6.36 37.18 -13.12
C ARG A 284 5.34 38.31 -13.00
N ALA A 285 4.36 38.35 -13.87
CA ALA A 285 3.31 39.37 -13.87
C ALA A 285 2.22 39.16 -12.83
N GLY A 286 2.30 38.09 -12.02
CA GLY A 286 1.29 37.80 -10.97
C GLY A 286 -0.11 37.59 -11.55
N VAL A 287 -0.19 36.89 -12.70
CA VAL A 287 -1.44 36.63 -13.40
C VAL A 287 -2.47 36.02 -12.46
N ALA A 288 -3.69 36.58 -12.48
CA ALA A 288 -4.81 36.12 -11.70
C ALA A 288 -5.05 34.62 -11.90
N ARG A 289 -5.53 33.97 -10.83
CA ARG A 289 -5.70 32.53 -10.69
C ARG A 289 -6.44 31.86 -11.85
N ASP A 290 -7.49 32.52 -12.36
CA ASP A 290 -8.33 32.06 -13.46
C ASP A 290 -7.59 31.94 -14.79
N GLU A 291 -6.56 32.77 -14.98
CA GLU A 291 -5.72 32.77 -16.16
C GLU A 291 -4.63 31.71 -16.10
N ALA A 292 -4.15 31.38 -14.90
CA ALA A 292 -3.25 30.26 -14.67
C ALA A 292 -3.94 28.91 -14.91
N GLU A 293 -5.25 28.81 -14.62
CA GLU A 293 -6.08 27.65 -14.90
C GLU A 293 -6.38 27.51 -16.41
N ARG A 294 -6.67 28.59 -17.12
CA ARG A 294 -6.83 28.59 -18.57
C ARG A 294 -5.53 28.23 -19.29
N LEU A 295 -4.40 28.76 -18.85
CA LEU A 295 -3.07 28.41 -19.36
C LEU A 295 -2.74 26.94 -19.14
N ALA A 296 -3.24 26.36 -18.06
CA ALA A 296 -3.09 24.96 -17.76
C ALA A 296 -3.94 24.07 -18.68
N GLN A 297 -5.09 24.58 -19.17
CA GLN A 297 -5.95 23.91 -20.13
C GLN A 297 -5.40 24.04 -21.57
N ASP A 298 -4.82 25.20 -21.94
CA ASP A 298 -4.24 25.44 -23.26
C ASP A 298 -2.90 24.71 -23.51
N LEU A 299 -2.28 24.16 -22.46
CA LEU A 299 -1.04 23.38 -22.52
C LEU A 299 -1.25 21.87 -22.35
N ALA A 300 -2.51 21.44 -22.21
CA ALA A 300 -2.92 20.03 -22.13
C ALA A 300 -3.36 19.54 -23.50
#